data_7a9a315f353c3b9306aeb7bc53d8afc2
#
_entry.id   7a9a315f353c3b9306aeb7bc53d8afc2
#
_cell.length_a   1.000
_cell.length_b   1.000
_cell.length_c   1.000
_cell.angle_alpha   90.00
_cell.angle_beta   90.00
_cell.angle_gamma   90.00
#
_symmetry.space_group_name_H-M   'P 1'
#
loop_
_entity.id
_entity.type
_entity.pdbx_description
1 polymer ?
#
loop_
_entity_poly.entity_id
_entity_poly.type
_entity_poly.pdbx_seq_one_letter_code
_entity_poly.pdbx_strand_id
1 'polypeptide(L)'
;MLKNYKELKVWQKSYQLCLEVYRITVEFPKDEKFGLTSQIRRAVVSVPSNIAEGYGRKTTPDYIKSLYIAYGSNCELETQIMLSGDLGYIDSTVMKIIIDQIHEVERMLKALIKSLESKHLNP
;
A
#
# COMPACT_ATOMS: atom_id res chain seq x y z
N MET A 1 3.07 -10.24 21.99
CA MET A 1 2.25 -10.83 20.91
C MET A 1 1.17 -9.85 20.45
N LEU A 2 1.01 -9.74 19.16
CA LEU A 2 0.00 -8.83 18.59
C LEU A 2 -1.41 -9.39 18.79
N LYS A 3 -2.35 -8.53 19.17
CA LYS A 3 -3.75 -8.92 19.37
C LYS A 3 -4.53 -8.96 18.05
N ASN A 4 -4.16 -8.10 17.10
CA ASN A 4 -4.82 -8.04 15.80
C ASN A 4 -3.94 -7.29 14.80
N TYR A 5 -4.38 -7.26 13.53
CA TYR A 5 -3.60 -6.63 12.45
C TYR A 5 -3.37 -5.13 12.66
N LYS A 6 -4.23 -4.46 13.43
CA LYS A 6 -4.12 -3.01 13.64
C LYS A 6 -2.85 -2.63 14.42
N GLU A 7 -2.23 -3.59 15.09
CA GLU A 7 -0.98 -3.37 15.80
C GLU A 7 0.24 -3.49 14.89
N LEU A 8 0.07 -4.00 13.66
CA LEU A 8 1.15 -4.06 12.69
C LEU A 8 1.47 -2.65 12.20
N LYS A 9 2.73 -2.25 12.34
CA LYS A 9 3.14 -0.91 11.89
C LYS A 9 2.93 -0.71 10.40
N VAL A 10 3.17 -1.74 9.59
CA VAL A 10 2.97 -1.64 8.15
C VAL A 10 1.50 -1.41 7.81
N TRP A 11 0.58 -2.03 8.57
CA TRP A 11 -0.85 -1.75 8.39
C TRP A 11 -1.15 -0.30 8.73
N GLN A 12 -0.63 0.18 9.85
CA GLN A 12 -0.86 1.57 10.29
C GLN A 12 -0.34 2.57 9.26
N LYS A 13 0.86 2.34 8.74
CA LYS A 13 1.47 3.22 7.73
C LYS A 13 0.70 3.19 6.41
N SER A 14 0.30 2.01 5.96
CA SER A 14 -0.47 1.90 4.72
C SER A 14 -1.87 2.49 4.87
N TYR A 15 -2.47 2.39 6.05
CA TYR A 15 -3.74 3.02 6.34
C TYR A 15 -3.64 4.55 6.27
N GLN A 16 -2.60 5.12 6.89
CA GLN A 16 -2.37 6.58 6.84
C GLN A 16 -2.10 7.04 5.41
N LEU A 17 -1.33 6.27 4.65
CA LEU A 17 -1.09 6.56 3.23
C LEU A 17 -2.40 6.58 2.45
N CYS A 18 -3.31 5.67 2.77
CA CYS A 18 -4.63 5.61 2.15
C CYS A 18 -5.39 6.92 2.37
N LEU A 19 -5.39 7.43 3.60
CA LEU A 19 -6.06 8.69 3.92
C LEU A 19 -5.44 9.87 3.16
N GLU A 20 -4.11 9.91 3.08
CA GLU A 20 -3.40 10.97 2.35
C GLU A 20 -3.73 10.95 0.86
N VAL A 21 -3.73 9.76 0.26
CA VAL A 21 -4.02 9.61 -1.17
C VAL A 21 -5.46 10.00 -1.48
N TYR A 22 -6.41 9.65 -0.62
CA TYR A 22 -7.79 10.10 -0.79
C TYR A 22 -7.88 11.62 -0.74
N ARG A 23 -7.13 12.24 0.18
CA ARG A 23 -7.14 13.69 0.33
C ARG A 23 -6.61 14.40 -0.92
N ILE A 24 -5.48 13.94 -1.46
CA ILE A 24 -4.88 14.59 -2.63
C ILE A 24 -5.68 14.35 -3.92
N THR A 25 -6.37 13.20 -4.02
CA THR A 25 -7.11 12.87 -5.24
C THR A 25 -8.45 13.60 -5.35
N VAL A 26 -8.91 14.25 -4.29
CA VAL A 26 -10.11 15.10 -4.35
C VAL A 26 -9.92 16.21 -5.39
N GLU A 27 -8.68 16.71 -5.54
CA GLU A 27 -8.36 17.81 -6.47
C GLU A 27 -8.09 17.34 -7.91
N PHE A 28 -8.14 16.04 -8.16
CA PHE A 28 -7.90 15.50 -9.51
C PHE A 28 -8.99 15.95 -10.48
N PRO A 29 -8.67 16.05 -11.79
CA PRO A 29 -9.68 16.42 -12.79
C PRO A 29 -10.88 15.49 -12.74
N LYS A 30 -12.07 16.05 -12.93
CA LYS A 30 -13.33 15.29 -12.93
C LYS A 30 -13.33 14.20 -14.00
N ASP A 31 -12.63 14.44 -15.10
CA ASP A 31 -12.52 13.47 -16.20
C ASP A 31 -11.86 12.17 -15.76
N GLU A 32 -11.06 12.23 -14.68
CA GLU A 32 -10.36 11.04 -14.16
C GLU A 32 -11.14 10.28 -13.10
N LYS A 33 -12.37 10.69 -12.82
CA LYS A 33 -13.17 10.05 -11.76
C LYS A 33 -13.28 8.54 -11.95
N PHE A 34 -13.47 8.08 -13.17
CA PHE A 34 -13.58 6.66 -13.49
C PHE A 34 -12.30 6.12 -14.15
N GLY A 35 -11.25 6.93 -14.21
CA GLY A 35 -9.95 6.56 -14.73
C GLY A 35 -8.92 6.50 -13.63
N LEU A 36 -7.93 7.40 -13.71
CA LEU A 36 -6.77 7.39 -12.81
C LEU A 36 -7.16 7.53 -11.34
N THR A 37 -8.10 8.43 -11.03
CA THR A 37 -8.55 8.61 -9.64
C THR A 37 -9.08 7.30 -9.06
N SER A 38 -9.95 6.61 -9.81
CA SER A 38 -10.52 5.33 -9.37
C SER A 38 -9.44 4.28 -9.17
N GLN A 39 -8.50 4.17 -10.10
CA GLN A 39 -7.43 3.17 -10.02
C GLN A 39 -6.48 3.42 -8.86
N ILE A 40 -6.12 4.67 -8.63
CA ILE A 40 -5.26 5.03 -7.48
C ILE A 40 -5.93 4.65 -6.17
N ARG A 41 -7.20 4.97 -6.03
CA ARG A 41 -7.95 4.67 -4.80
C ARG A 41 -8.10 3.18 -4.58
N ARG A 42 -8.31 2.41 -5.65
CA ARG A 42 -8.36 0.94 -5.55
C ARG A 42 -7.01 0.38 -5.10
N ALA A 43 -5.92 0.87 -5.70
CA ALA A 43 -4.58 0.38 -5.36
C ALA A 43 -4.24 0.70 -3.91
N VAL A 44 -4.47 1.94 -3.46
CA VAL A 44 -4.08 2.33 -2.11
C VAL A 44 -4.91 1.62 -1.04
N VAL A 45 -6.18 1.34 -1.29
CA VAL A 45 -7.04 0.58 -0.36
C VAL A 45 -6.61 -0.88 -0.32
N SER A 46 -6.18 -1.43 -1.45
CA SER A 46 -5.75 -2.83 -1.55
C SER A 46 -4.57 -3.14 -0.64
N VAL A 47 -3.69 -2.18 -0.36
CA VAL A 47 -2.52 -2.43 0.47
C VAL A 47 -2.90 -2.78 1.92
N PRO A 48 -3.56 -1.90 2.69
CA PRO A 48 -3.94 -2.27 4.06
C PRO A 48 -4.96 -3.40 4.10
N SER A 49 -5.83 -3.50 3.10
CA SER A 49 -6.84 -4.57 3.07
C SER A 49 -6.20 -5.95 2.97
N ASN A 50 -5.17 -6.10 2.13
CA ASN A 50 -4.49 -7.38 1.98
C ASN A 50 -3.57 -7.69 3.16
N ILE A 51 -3.01 -6.67 3.81
CA ILE A 51 -2.25 -6.89 5.05
C ILE A 51 -3.18 -7.46 6.13
N ALA A 52 -4.33 -6.85 6.32
CA ALA A 52 -5.32 -7.29 7.30
C ALA A 52 -5.83 -8.69 6.99
N GLU A 53 -6.20 -8.93 5.73
CA GLU A 53 -6.70 -10.22 5.28
C GLU A 53 -5.64 -11.32 5.49
N GLY A 54 -4.38 -11.01 5.14
CA GLY A 54 -3.28 -11.97 5.31
C GLY A 54 -3.06 -12.33 6.77
N TYR A 55 -3.09 -11.35 7.65
CA TYR A 55 -2.96 -11.59 9.09
C TYR A 55 -4.02 -12.55 9.59
N GLY A 56 -5.22 -12.51 9.02
CA GLY A 56 -6.32 -13.37 9.40
C GLY A 56 -6.30 -14.77 8.79
N ARG A 57 -5.31 -15.08 7.92
CA ARG A 57 -5.23 -16.41 7.30
C ARG A 57 -4.73 -17.45 8.28
N LYS A 58 -5.14 -18.72 8.07
CA LYS A 58 -4.77 -19.83 8.95
C LYS A 58 -3.31 -20.26 8.80
N THR A 59 -2.74 -20.12 7.60
CA THR A 59 -1.41 -20.64 7.31
C THR A 59 -0.45 -19.52 6.96
N THR A 60 0.83 -19.72 7.26
CA THR A 60 1.88 -18.77 6.91
C THR A 60 2.01 -18.60 5.39
N PRO A 61 1.98 -19.66 4.56
CA PRO A 61 2.00 -19.45 3.11
C PRO A 61 0.87 -18.56 2.60
N ASP A 62 -0.34 -18.69 3.13
CA ASP A 62 -1.45 -17.85 2.72
C ASP A 62 -1.27 -16.41 3.17
N TYR A 63 -0.69 -16.21 4.37
CA TYR A 63 -0.34 -14.87 4.86
C TYR A 63 0.67 -14.22 3.91
N ILE A 64 1.74 -14.94 3.59
CA ILE A 64 2.78 -14.44 2.68
C ILE A 64 2.19 -14.07 1.32
N LYS A 65 1.31 -14.92 0.79
CA LYS A 65 0.64 -14.65 -0.50
C LYS A 65 -0.13 -13.34 -0.47
N SER A 66 -0.90 -13.08 0.59
CA SER A 66 -1.66 -11.84 0.75
C SER A 66 -0.73 -10.63 0.82
N LEU A 67 0.41 -10.77 1.50
CA LEU A 67 1.39 -9.68 1.61
C LEU A 67 2.03 -9.38 0.25
N TYR A 68 2.25 -10.39 -0.59
CA TYR A 68 2.74 -10.14 -1.95
C TYR A 68 1.71 -9.42 -2.79
N ILE A 69 0.41 -9.69 -2.58
CA ILE A 69 -0.64 -8.93 -3.27
C ILE A 69 -0.59 -7.47 -2.84
N ALA A 70 -0.44 -7.22 -1.53
CA ALA A 70 -0.28 -5.86 -1.00
C ALA A 70 0.96 -5.18 -1.61
N TYR A 71 2.07 -5.91 -1.70
CA TYR A 71 3.30 -5.41 -2.30
C TYR A 71 3.09 -5.00 -3.75
N GLY A 72 2.43 -5.84 -4.55
CA GLY A 72 2.12 -5.53 -5.94
C GLY A 72 1.22 -4.31 -6.08
N SER A 73 0.21 -4.18 -5.21
CA SER A 73 -0.66 -3.01 -5.18
C SER A 73 0.11 -1.75 -4.85
N ASN A 74 1.10 -1.85 -3.97
CA ASN A 74 1.94 -0.71 -3.60
C ASN A 74 2.82 -0.27 -4.79
N CYS A 75 3.33 -1.22 -5.57
CA CYS A 75 4.07 -0.91 -6.79
C CYS A 75 3.17 -0.23 -7.83
N GLU A 76 1.95 -0.72 -7.98
CA GLU A 76 0.97 -0.11 -8.88
C GLU A 76 0.66 1.32 -8.46
N LEU A 77 0.47 1.53 -7.16
CA LEU A 77 0.22 2.86 -6.61
C LEU A 77 1.37 3.82 -6.92
N GLU A 78 2.61 3.37 -6.74
CA GLU A 78 3.78 4.20 -7.04
C GLU A 78 3.77 4.66 -8.49
N THR A 79 3.51 3.73 -9.41
CA THR A 79 3.43 4.05 -10.84
C THR A 79 2.36 5.10 -11.12
N GLN A 80 1.20 4.95 -10.51
CA GLN A 80 0.07 5.85 -10.72
C GLN A 80 0.32 7.24 -10.13
N ILE A 81 1.01 7.32 -8.99
CA ILE A 81 1.38 8.60 -8.38
C ILE A 81 2.42 9.32 -9.22
N MET A 82 3.42 8.59 -9.74
CA MET A 82 4.40 9.17 -10.65
C MET A 82 3.72 9.73 -11.91
N LEU A 83 2.80 8.96 -12.47
CA LEU A 83 2.03 9.38 -13.64
C LEU A 83 1.22 10.66 -13.32
N SER A 84 0.61 10.71 -12.14
CA SER A 84 -0.17 11.88 -11.70
C SER A 84 0.70 13.13 -11.61
N GLY A 85 1.93 12.98 -11.13
CA GLY A 85 2.88 14.09 -11.09
C GLY A 85 3.28 14.55 -12.47
N ASP A 86 3.58 13.61 -13.37
CA ASP A 86 3.97 13.94 -14.74
C ASP A 86 2.84 14.58 -15.53
N LEU A 87 1.59 14.21 -15.24
CA LEU A 87 0.41 14.83 -15.86
C LEU A 87 0.05 16.19 -15.23
N GLY A 88 0.73 16.57 -14.15
CA GLY A 88 0.49 17.85 -13.49
C GLY A 88 -0.72 17.85 -12.55
N TYR A 89 -1.24 16.68 -12.18
CA TYR A 89 -2.38 16.59 -11.26
C TYR A 89 -1.97 16.85 -9.81
N ILE A 90 -0.73 16.60 -9.46
CA ILE A 90 -0.15 16.91 -8.15
C ILE A 90 1.19 17.60 -8.39
N ASP A 91 1.56 18.52 -7.47
CA ASP A 91 2.85 19.18 -7.62
C ASP A 91 4.00 18.26 -7.19
N SER A 92 5.22 18.63 -7.58
CA SER A 92 6.40 17.78 -7.35
C SER A 92 6.69 17.56 -5.88
N THR A 93 6.40 18.53 -5.02
CA THR A 93 6.63 18.42 -3.58
C THR A 93 5.69 17.37 -2.97
N VAL A 94 4.40 17.44 -3.30
CA VAL A 94 3.41 16.48 -2.83
C VAL A 94 3.73 15.09 -3.38
N MET A 95 4.08 15.00 -4.67
CA MET A 95 4.46 13.74 -5.28
C MET A 95 5.61 13.08 -4.51
N LYS A 96 6.66 13.84 -4.20
CA LYS A 96 7.82 13.32 -3.48
C LYS A 96 7.44 12.79 -2.10
N ILE A 97 6.60 13.53 -1.37
CA ILE A 97 6.15 13.11 -0.03
C ILE A 97 5.42 11.78 -0.11
N ILE A 98 4.50 11.64 -1.06
CA ILE A 98 3.72 10.41 -1.21
C ILE A 98 4.62 9.24 -1.63
N ILE A 99 5.53 9.48 -2.57
CA ILE A 99 6.48 8.44 -3.01
C ILE A 99 7.35 7.97 -1.84
N ASP A 100 7.83 8.88 -1.00
CA ASP A 100 8.61 8.50 0.18
C ASP A 100 7.80 7.61 1.13
N GLN A 101 6.52 7.93 1.32
CA GLN A 101 5.63 7.11 2.15
C GLN A 101 5.39 5.73 1.52
N ILE A 102 5.23 5.68 0.20
CA ILE A 102 5.09 4.41 -0.53
C ILE A 102 6.34 3.55 -0.34
N HIS A 103 7.52 4.15 -0.44
CA HIS A 103 8.80 3.44 -0.23
C HIS A 103 8.93 2.93 1.21
N GLU A 104 8.45 3.67 2.19
CA GLU A 104 8.46 3.21 3.59
C GLU A 104 7.58 1.96 3.73
N VAL A 105 6.38 1.99 3.18
CA VAL A 105 5.47 0.83 3.20
C VAL A 105 6.12 -0.35 2.49
N GLU A 106 6.78 -0.11 1.35
CA GLU A 106 7.48 -1.15 0.61
C GLU A 106 8.54 -1.84 1.46
N ARG A 107 9.39 -1.07 2.13
CA ARG A 107 10.45 -1.62 2.98
C ARG A 107 9.87 -2.45 4.12
N MET A 108 8.78 -1.97 4.73
CA MET A 108 8.13 -2.68 5.83
C MET A 108 7.48 -3.98 5.36
N LEU A 109 6.85 -3.96 4.19
CA LEU A 109 6.27 -5.18 3.59
C LEU A 109 7.35 -6.20 3.30
N LYS A 110 8.45 -5.79 2.69
CA LYS A 110 9.57 -6.69 2.40
C LYS A 110 10.14 -7.31 3.67
N ALA A 111 10.29 -6.51 4.71
CA ALA A 111 10.82 -7.00 5.99
C ALA A 111 9.89 -8.02 6.63
N LEU A 112 8.58 -7.76 6.60
CA LEU A 112 7.60 -8.69 7.17
C LEU A 112 7.55 -9.99 6.38
N ILE A 113 7.52 -9.89 5.04
CA ILE A 113 7.52 -11.08 4.18
C ILE A 113 8.77 -11.92 4.46
N LYS A 114 9.93 -11.29 4.49
CA LYS A 114 11.20 -11.99 4.74
C LYS A 114 11.18 -12.69 6.09
N SER A 115 10.68 -12.02 7.12
CA SER A 115 10.57 -12.60 8.46
C SER A 115 9.68 -13.85 8.46
N LEU A 116 8.54 -13.78 7.79
CA LEU A 116 7.62 -14.90 7.71
C LEU A 116 8.18 -16.06 6.88
N GLU A 117 8.86 -15.75 5.79
CA GLU A 117 9.49 -16.76 4.95
C GLU A 117 10.58 -17.50 5.73
N SER A 118 11.40 -16.77 6.48
CA SER A 118 12.45 -17.37 7.32
C SER A 118 11.88 -18.29 8.37
N LYS A 119 10.79 -17.86 9.05
CA LYS A 119 10.15 -18.68 10.08
C LYS A 119 9.49 -19.92 9.50
N HIS A 120 8.96 -19.83 8.31
CA HIS A 120 8.30 -20.96 7.64
C HIS A 120 9.34 -22.04 7.25
N LEU A 121 10.51 -21.60 6.76
CA LEU A 121 11.58 -22.51 6.33
C LEU A 121 12.38 -23.07 7.52
N ASN A 122 12.45 -22.34 8.63
CA ASN A 122 13.21 -22.71 9.83
C ASN A 122 12.31 -22.60 11.06
N PRO A 123 11.35 -23.52 11.20
CA PRO A 123 10.39 -23.47 12.32
C PRO A 123 11.05 -23.77 13.68
#